data_4ae95950ea7386872efe99b8530dcdc6
#
_entry.id   4ae95950ea7386872efe99b8530dcdc6
#
_cell.length_a   1.000
_cell.length_b   1.000
_cell.length_c   1.000
_cell.angle_alpha   90.00
_cell.angle_beta   90.00
_cell.angle_gamma   90.00
#
_symmetry.space_group_name_H-M   'P 1'
#
loop_
_entity.id
_entity.type
_entity.pdbx_description
1 polymer ?
#
loop_
_entity_poly.entity_id
_entity_poly.type
_entity_poly.pdbx_seq_one_letter_code
_entity_poly.pdbx_strand_id
1 'polypeptide(L)'
;MKTSAHNIRILSLLLLFTLLHSISEAKQYFFQQIPSQNGLSSMVRCMEVSQEKGYVWIGTRSGIGRFDGYEQRRYLRGNVTHILEDEEHTIWAITEKGVFRYNEKEDKFTLVRDKDNNPV
;
A
#
# COMPACT_ATOMS: atom_id res chain seq x y z
N MET A 1 2.83 -64.48 -2.74
CA MET A 1 2.26 -63.56 -1.75
C MET A 1 3.21 -62.46 -1.22
N LYS A 2 4.46 -62.41 -1.65
CA LYS A 2 5.39 -61.33 -1.30
C LYS A 2 5.12 -59.97 -2.04
N THR A 3 4.36 -59.99 -3.12
CA THR A 3 3.97 -58.84 -3.94
C THR A 3 2.92 -57.94 -3.28
N SER A 4 2.10 -58.45 -2.39
CA SER A 4 1.02 -57.73 -1.76
C SER A 4 1.51 -56.65 -0.77
N ALA A 5 2.52 -56.97 0.07
CA ALA A 5 3.07 -56.05 1.04
C ALA A 5 3.90 -54.91 0.39
N HIS A 6 4.57 -55.20 -0.72
CA HIS A 6 5.31 -54.24 -1.49
C HIS A 6 4.37 -53.26 -2.18
N ASN A 7 3.31 -53.72 -2.77
CA ASN A 7 2.28 -52.90 -3.42
C ASN A 7 1.53 -52.02 -2.41
N ILE A 8 1.26 -52.51 -1.21
CA ILE A 8 0.65 -51.74 -0.12
C ILE A 8 1.56 -50.62 0.34
N ARG A 9 2.90 -50.82 0.42
CA ARG A 9 3.88 -49.79 0.79
C ARG A 9 3.97 -48.72 -0.28
N ILE A 10 3.96 -49.10 -1.56
CA ILE A 10 3.97 -48.13 -2.67
C ILE A 10 2.68 -47.32 -2.68
N LEU A 11 1.54 -47.96 -2.49
CA LEU A 11 0.22 -47.30 -2.43
C LEU A 11 0.13 -46.32 -1.25
N SER A 12 0.67 -46.69 -0.09
CA SER A 12 0.74 -45.86 1.10
C SER A 12 1.66 -44.61 0.89
N LEU A 13 2.81 -44.80 0.23
CA LEU A 13 3.69 -43.73 -0.13
C LEU A 13 3.08 -42.75 -1.14
N LEU A 14 2.38 -43.26 -2.15
CA LEU A 14 1.63 -42.46 -3.12
C LEU A 14 0.50 -41.66 -2.46
N LEU A 15 -0.22 -42.28 -1.52
CA LEU A 15 -1.29 -41.64 -0.78
C LEU A 15 -0.73 -40.51 0.13
N LEU A 16 0.41 -40.77 0.79
CA LEU A 16 1.09 -39.78 1.60
C LEU A 16 1.59 -38.60 0.76
N PHE A 17 2.12 -38.89 -0.44
CA PHE A 17 2.60 -37.87 -1.37
C PHE A 17 1.45 -37.01 -1.91
N THR A 18 0.28 -37.59 -2.19
CA THR A 18 -0.91 -36.80 -2.60
C THR A 18 -1.48 -35.95 -1.47
N LEU A 19 -1.47 -36.44 -0.23
CA LEU A 19 -1.88 -35.67 0.95
C LEU A 19 -0.96 -34.44 1.21
N LEU A 20 0.34 -34.59 1.00
CA LEU A 20 1.30 -33.49 1.14
C LEU A 20 1.11 -32.38 0.08
N HIS A 21 0.56 -32.69 -1.08
CA HIS A 21 0.29 -31.68 -2.13
C HIS A 21 -1.01 -30.90 -1.93
N SER A 22 -1.83 -31.31 -0.97
CA SER A 22 -3.13 -30.66 -0.72
C SER A 22 -3.05 -29.41 0.15
N ILE A 23 -1.85 -29.02 0.64
CA ILE A 23 -1.65 -27.78 1.36
C ILE A 23 -1.29 -26.67 0.35
N SER A 24 -2.22 -26.40 -0.55
CA SER A 24 -2.20 -25.17 -1.32
C SER A 24 -2.87 -24.08 -0.48
N GLU A 25 -2.08 -23.24 0.16
CA GLU A 25 -2.60 -22.02 0.79
C GLU A 25 -3.15 -21.11 -0.31
N ALA A 26 -4.45 -21.15 -0.49
CA ALA A 26 -5.12 -20.15 -1.31
C ALA A 26 -5.02 -18.81 -0.58
N LYS A 27 -4.11 -17.95 -1.03
CA LYS A 27 -4.02 -16.56 -0.57
C LYS A 27 -5.33 -15.86 -0.93
N GLN A 28 -6.20 -15.70 0.05
CA GLN A 28 -7.46 -14.99 -0.13
C GLN A 28 -7.18 -13.50 -0.13
N TYR A 29 -7.31 -12.86 -1.29
CA TYR A 29 -7.21 -11.40 -1.41
C TYR A 29 -8.57 -10.79 -1.09
N PHE A 30 -8.62 -9.98 -0.04
CA PHE A 30 -9.78 -9.15 0.26
C PHE A 30 -9.60 -7.79 -0.41
N PHE A 31 -10.49 -7.47 -1.32
CA PHE A 31 -10.56 -6.14 -1.92
C PHE A 31 -11.54 -5.30 -1.11
N GLN A 32 -11.04 -4.30 -0.42
CA GLN A 32 -11.86 -3.33 0.27
C GLN A 32 -11.91 -2.04 -0.54
N GLN A 33 -13.12 -1.58 -0.85
CA GLN A 33 -13.29 -0.29 -1.49
C GLN A 33 -13.01 0.81 -0.46
N ILE A 34 -12.06 1.70 -0.76
CA ILE A 34 -11.81 2.88 0.07
C ILE A 34 -12.95 3.85 -0.17
N PRO A 35 -13.75 4.19 0.85
CA PRO A 35 -14.86 5.12 0.68
C PRO A 35 -14.35 6.49 0.24
N SER A 36 -14.86 7.04 -0.83
CA SER A 36 -14.53 8.40 -1.31
C SER A 36 -15.22 9.50 -0.48
N GLN A 37 -15.48 9.18 0.78
CA GLN A 37 -16.10 10.08 1.73
C GLN A 37 -15.18 11.21 2.07
N ASN A 38 -15.13 12.26 2.25
CA ASN A 38 -14.20 13.35 2.62
C ASN A 38 -13.66 14.19 1.47
N GLY A 39 -14.33 14.16 0.31
CA GLY A 39 -14.09 15.12 -0.76
C GLY A 39 -12.77 14.99 -1.51
N LEU A 40 -12.15 13.82 -1.48
CA LEU A 40 -11.16 13.46 -2.46
C LEU A 40 -11.87 13.16 -3.80
N SER A 41 -11.29 13.66 -4.88
CA SER A 41 -11.76 13.33 -6.23
C SER A 41 -11.68 11.81 -6.43
N SER A 42 -12.63 11.25 -7.15
CA SER A 42 -12.59 9.84 -7.57
C SER A 42 -11.44 9.55 -8.54
N MET A 43 -10.78 10.58 -9.07
CA MET A 43 -9.66 10.43 -9.99
C MET A 43 -8.34 10.38 -9.24
N VAL A 44 -7.92 9.19 -8.89
CA VAL A 44 -6.60 8.90 -8.32
C VAL A 44 -5.54 9.08 -9.40
N ARG A 45 -4.46 9.79 -9.10
CA ARG A 45 -3.32 10.02 -9.99
C ARG A 45 -2.07 9.26 -9.57
N CYS A 46 -1.84 9.16 -8.28
CA CYS A 46 -0.71 8.43 -7.71
C CYS A 46 -1.09 7.87 -6.35
N MET A 47 -0.41 6.82 -5.96
CA MET A 47 -0.52 6.20 -4.64
C MET A 47 0.87 5.78 -4.17
N GLU A 48 1.08 5.87 -2.86
CA GLU A 48 2.27 5.40 -2.19
C GLU A 48 1.86 4.65 -0.93
N VAL A 49 2.50 3.51 -0.67
CA VAL A 49 2.26 2.73 0.54
C VAL A 49 3.46 2.92 1.47
N SER A 50 3.23 3.58 2.60
CA SER A 50 4.29 3.76 3.60
C SER A 50 4.76 2.41 4.13
N GLN A 51 6.05 2.13 3.97
CA GLN A 51 6.64 0.84 4.35
C GLN A 51 6.67 0.66 5.87
N GLU A 52 6.88 1.73 6.61
CA GLU A 52 6.95 1.67 8.07
C GLU A 52 5.56 1.56 8.72
N LYS A 53 4.60 2.36 8.27
CA LYS A 53 3.29 2.51 8.92
C LYS A 53 2.17 1.73 8.25
N GLY A 54 2.39 1.26 7.01
CA GLY A 54 1.34 0.60 6.23
C GLY A 54 0.20 1.52 5.77
N TYR A 55 0.36 2.85 5.88
CA TYR A 55 -0.60 3.81 5.37
C TYR A 55 -0.59 3.84 3.85
N VAL A 56 -1.74 4.05 3.25
CA VAL A 56 -1.86 4.30 1.80
C VAL A 56 -2.07 5.79 1.58
N TRP A 57 -1.10 6.45 0.96
CA TRP A 57 -1.20 7.83 0.53
C TRP A 57 -1.78 7.91 -0.86
N ILE A 58 -2.78 8.75 -1.05
CA ILE A 58 -3.55 8.84 -2.28
C ILE A 58 -3.53 10.27 -2.80
N GLY A 59 -2.88 10.47 -3.95
CA GLY A 59 -2.82 11.76 -4.64
C GLY A 59 -3.89 11.85 -5.72
N THR A 60 -4.64 12.94 -5.70
CA THR A 60 -5.72 13.24 -6.64
C THR A 60 -5.57 14.65 -7.22
N ARG A 61 -6.44 15.03 -8.16
CA ARG A 61 -6.53 16.42 -8.62
C ARG A 61 -7.02 17.40 -7.55
N SER A 62 -7.71 16.90 -6.53
CA SER A 62 -8.30 17.75 -5.49
C SER A 62 -7.49 17.77 -4.20
N GLY A 63 -6.45 16.95 -4.09
CA GLY A 63 -5.60 16.91 -2.93
C GLY A 63 -4.97 15.57 -2.64
N ILE A 64 -4.35 15.49 -1.46
CA ILE A 64 -3.75 14.29 -0.92
C ILE A 64 -4.57 13.78 0.27
N GLY A 65 -4.77 12.47 0.32
CA GLY A 65 -5.38 11.77 1.43
C GLY A 65 -4.50 10.65 1.94
N ARG A 66 -4.71 10.24 3.18
CA ARG A 66 -4.12 9.05 3.79
C ARG A 66 -5.23 8.11 4.23
N PHE A 67 -5.09 6.84 3.90
CA PHE A 67 -5.94 5.76 4.37
C PHE A 67 -5.13 4.85 5.30
N ASP A 68 -5.65 4.58 6.50
CA ASP A 68 -4.98 3.77 7.53
C ASP A 68 -5.55 2.35 7.67
N GLY A 69 -6.46 1.97 6.78
CA GLY A 69 -7.20 0.72 6.83
C GLY A 69 -8.64 0.87 7.35
N TYR A 70 -8.95 1.97 7.99
CA TYR A 70 -10.28 2.25 8.58
C TYR A 70 -10.88 3.54 8.07
N GLU A 71 -10.11 4.62 8.14
CA GLU A 71 -10.58 5.95 7.72
C GLU A 71 -9.64 6.60 6.72
N GLN A 72 -10.24 7.50 5.93
CA GLN A 72 -9.50 8.35 5.00
C GLN A 72 -9.43 9.76 5.55
N ARG A 73 -8.20 10.26 5.74
CA ARG A 73 -7.94 11.63 6.18
C ARG A 73 -7.36 12.46 5.06
N ARG A 74 -7.83 13.69 4.91
CA ARG A 74 -7.37 14.63 3.90
C ARG A 74 -6.35 15.62 4.49
N TYR A 75 -5.28 15.91 3.74
CA TYR A 75 -4.20 16.77 4.18
C TYR A 75 -4.04 18.04 3.36
N LEU A 76 -3.85 17.91 2.06
CA LEU A 76 -3.64 19.05 1.15
C LEU A 76 -4.79 19.17 0.16
N ARG A 77 -5.00 20.44 -0.28
CA ARG A 77 -5.84 20.75 -1.44
C ARG A 77 -4.96 21.16 -2.61
N GLY A 78 -5.30 20.69 -3.80
CA GLY A 78 -4.60 21.01 -5.04
C GLY A 78 -4.26 19.76 -5.84
N ASN A 79 -3.73 19.98 -7.01
CA ASN A 79 -3.41 18.90 -7.94
C ASN A 79 -2.10 18.23 -7.53
N VAL A 80 -2.19 16.99 -7.07
CA VAL A 80 -1.04 16.17 -6.69
C VAL A 80 -0.62 15.33 -7.88
N THR A 81 0.63 15.39 -8.27
CA THR A 81 1.17 14.65 -9.41
C THR A 81 1.92 13.40 -9.00
N HIS A 82 2.69 13.48 -7.91
CA HIS A 82 3.47 12.36 -7.39
C HIS A 82 3.46 12.35 -5.87
N ILE A 83 3.59 11.18 -5.31
CA ILE A 83 3.87 10.94 -3.89
C ILE A 83 5.00 9.91 -3.86
N LEU A 84 5.94 10.07 -2.96
CA LEU A 84 7.04 9.13 -2.76
C LEU A 84 7.45 9.08 -1.29
N GLU A 85 7.96 7.94 -0.86
CA GLU A 85 8.63 7.73 0.42
C GLU A 85 10.13 7.64 0.15
N ASP A 86 10.93 8.41 0.91
CA ASP A 86 12.38 8.36 0.82
C ASP A 86 12.99 7.27 1.71
N GLU A 87 14.31 7.13 1.68
CA GLU A 87 15.04 6.12 2.47
C GLU A 87 14.92 6.34 3.99
N GLU A 88 14.56 7.56 4.42
CA GLU A 88 14.32 7.92 5.82
C GLU A 88 12.83 7.78 6.21
N HIS A 89 12.04 7.14 5.34
CA HIS A 89 10.59 6.97 5.50
C HIS A 89 9.79 8.27 5.55
N THR A 90 10.36 9.36 5.03
CA THR A 90 9.65 10.62 4.90
C THR A 90 8.79 10.62 3.65
N ILE A 91 7.55 11.07 3.78
CA ILE A 91 6.62 11.18 2.65
C ILE A 91 6.73 12.57 2.02
N TRP A 92 6.91 12.58 0.71
CA TRP A 92 6.99 13.77 -0.12
C TRP A 92 5.84 13.80 -1.11
N ALA A 93 5.29 14.96 -1.36
CA ALA A 93 4.23 15.16 -2.34
C ALA A 93 4.62 16.27 -3.32
N ILE A 94 4.54 15.97 -4.62
CA ILE A 94 4.77 16.92 -5.69
C ILE A 94 3.41 17.42 -6.19
N THR A 95 3.24 18.72 -6.19
CA THR A 95 2.00 19.39 -6.57
C THR A 95 2.28 20.52 -7.55
N GLU A 96 1.23 21.11 -8.11
CA GLU A 96 1.32 22.35 -8.91
C GLU A 96 1.86 23.55 -8.14
N LYS A 97 1.85 23.50 -6.79
CA LYS A 97 2.32 24.59 -5.89
C LYS A 97 3.74 24.38 -5.40
N GLY A 98 4.38 23.27 -5.78
CA GLY A 98 5.72 22.90 -5.36
C GLY A 98 5.77 21.58 -4.61
N VAL A 99 6.89 21.31 -3.98
CA VAL A 99 7.18 20.09 -3.23
C VAL A 99 6.80 20.26 -1.77
N PHE A 100 6.05 19.33 -1.24
CA PHE A 100 5.66 19.30 0.15
C PHE A 100 6.28 18.09 0.86
N ARG A 101 6.71 18.31 2.08
CA ARG A 101 7.21 17.27 2.99
C ARG A 101 6.20 17.03 4.11
N TYR A 102 5.89 15.76 4.38
CA TYR A 102 5.06 15.40 5.53
C TYR A 102 5.85 15.48 6.83
N ASN A 103 5.28 16.17 7.80
CA ASN A 103 5.79 16.22 9.17
C ASN A 103 4.90 15.36 10.05
N GLU A 104 5.42 14.24 10.49
CA GLU A 104 4.67 13.27 11.29
C GLU A 104 4.28 13.83 12.66
N LYS A 105 5.18 14.60 13.32
CA LYS A 105 4.92 15.17 14.65
C LYS A 105 3.78 16.18 14.65
N GLU A 106 3.63 16.90 13.56
CA GLU A 106 2.58 17.92 13.39
C GLU A 106 1.38 17.39 12.60
N ASP A 107 1.48 16.16 12.09
CA ASP A 107 0.50 15.49 11.21
C ASP A 107 0.04 16.39 10.06
N LYS A 108 1.00 17.03 9.37
CA LYS A 108 0.73 17.94 8.25
C LYS A 108 1.84 17.94 7.20
N PHE A 109 1.50 18.40 5.99
CA PHE A 109 2.45 18.68 4.94
C PHE A 109 2.92 20.13 5.03
N THR A 110 4.22 20.35 4.86
CA THR A 110 4.86 21.67 4.84
C THR A 110 5.52 21.87 3.49
N LEU A 111 5.29 23.04 2.88
CA LEU A 111 5.91 23.43 1.61
C LEU A 111 7.43 23.58 1.81
N VAL A 112 8.18 22.89 0.97
CA VAL A 112 9.65 23.01 0.95
C VAL A 112 10.03 24.28 0.21
N ARG A 113 10.97 25.02 0.76
CA ARG A 113 11.48 26.26 0.21
C ARG A 113 12.98 26.18 0.02
N ASP A 114 13.48 26.84 -1.01
CA ASP A 114 14.91 26.98 -1.24
C ASP A 114 15.55 28.01 -0.28
N LYS A 115 16.85 28.29 -0.46
CA LYS A 115 17.59 29.25 0.36
C LYS A 115 17.09 30.69 0.19
N ASP A 116 16.44 30.96 -0.93
CA ASP A 116 15.88 32.29 -1.26
C ASP A 116 14.40 32.41 -0.91
N ASN A 117 13.90 31.43 -0.13
CA ASN A 117 12.51 31.33 0.33
C ASN A 117 11.48 31.13 -0.79
N ASN A 118 11.89 30.64 -1.98
CA ASN A 118 11.01 30.28 -3.06
C ASN A 118 10.52 28.83 -2.89
N PRO A 119 9.30 28.50 -3.32
CA PRO A 119 8.83 27.11 -3.41
C PRO A 119 9.74 26.28 -4.32
N VAL A 120 10.07 25.07 -3.90
CA VAL A 120 10.83 24.11 -4.69
C VAL A 120 9.90 23.30 -5.56
#